data_fe8525090bae9ab3e4b57ffb5ca02ef4
#
_entry.id   fe8525090bae9ab3e4b57ffb5ca02ef4
#
_cell.length_a   1.000
_cell.length_b   1.000
_cell.length_c   1.000
_cell.angle_alpha   90.00
_cell.angle_beta   90.00
_cell.angle_gamma   90.00
#
_symmetry.space_group_name_H-M   'P 1'
#
loop_
_entity.id
_entity.type
_entity.pdbx_description
1 polymer ?
#
loop_
_entity_poly.entity_id
_entity_poly.type
_entity_poly.pdbx_seq_one_letter_code
_entity_poly.pdbx_strand_id
1 'polypeptide(L)'
;TLCVSGAERSFRLLLVWKTRFSRPFSPQSVVLKQRRDAELKASAEKLAADILAANKTKREEMVKRCEQYEKEYKQMDADLIAKRREAHNKGEYFVEGEGRLAIVVRIRGINQVSPKVKKTLQLLRLRQIHNAVFVRLNKATKEMLRIVEPYIAYGYPNLKTVRSLIYKRGYAKLNNQRVPITCNEQIEKVLGKFGIFSVEDLIHEIY
;
A
#
# COMPACT_ATOMS: atom_id res chain seq x y z
N THR A 1 -40.44 17.81 81.03
CA THR A 1 -40.35 16.33 81.09
C THR A 1 -41.05 15.73 79.85
N LEU A 2 -40.34 15.58 78.79
CA LEU A 2 -40.83 14.86 77.57
C LEU A 2 -40.00 13.59 77.41
N CYS A 3 -40.65 12.45 77.72
CA CYS A 3 -40.19 11.12 77.37
C CYS A 3 -40.17 10.97 75.85
N VAL A 4 -39.02 11.10 75.23
CA VAL A 4 -38.83 10.68 73.81
C VAL A 4 -38.80 9.18 73.80
N SER A 5 -39.85 8.59 73.21
CA SER A 5 -40.09 7.16 73.12
C SER A 5 -38.94 6.41 72.46
N GLY A 6 -38.64 5.21 73.03
CA GLY A 6 -37.51 4.34 72.53
C GLY A 6 -37.62 3.91 71.06
N ALA A 7 -38.70 4.17 70.39
CA ALA A 7 -38.95 3.85 68.98
C ALA A 7 -38.12 4.69 68.02
N GLU A 8 -37.82 5.95 68.29
CA GLU A 8 -37.02 6.81 67.40
C GLU A 8 -35.52 6.48 67.43
N ARG A 9 -35.00 5.97 68.56
CA ARG A 9 -33.65 5.54 68.67
C ARG A 9 -33.37 4.25 67.84
N SER A 10 -34.32 3.36 67.82
CA SER A 10 -34.25 2.11 67.03
C SER A 10 -34.28 2.41 65.52
N PHE A 11 -35.08 3.40 65.09
CA PHE A 11 -35.17 3.77 63.68
C PHE A 11 -33.90 4.51 63.18
N ARG A 12 -33.26 5.33 64.02
CA ARG A 12 -31.98 5.97 63.65
C ARG A 12 -30.85 4.97 63.58
N LEU A 13 -30.79 3.98 64.44
CA LEU A 13 -29.80 2.92 64.40
C LEU A 13 -29.98 1.98 63.18
N LEU A 14 -31.21 1.69 62.78
CA LEU A 14 -31.53 0.93 61.60
C LEU A 14 -31.20 1.70 60.27
N LEU A 15 -31.43 3.01 60.27
CA LEU A 15 -31.04 3.86 59.12
C LEU A 15 -29.53 3.99 58.98
N VAL A 16 -28.78 4.13 60.08
CA VAL A 16 -27.33 4.19 60.07
C VAL A 16 -26.74 2.83 59.67
N TRP A 17 -27.38 1.72 60.02
CA TRP A 17 -26.94 0.37 59.65
C TRP A 17 -27.20 0.08 58.15
N LYS A 18 -28.36 0.53 57.61
CA LYS A 18 -28.65 0.40 56.18
C LYS A 18 -27.72 1.22 55.30
N THR A 19 -27.29 2.40 55.72
CA THR A 19 -26.35 3.24 54.96
C THR A 19 -24.88 2.76 55.05
N ARG A 20 -24.56 2.00 56.11
CA ARG A 20 -23.20 1.46 56.27
C ARG A 20 -22.97 0.16 55.49
N PHE A 21 -24.06 -0.58 55.13
CA PHE A 21 -24.00 -1.86 54.39
C PHE A 21 -24.25 -1.70 52.89
N SER A 22 -24.51 -0.50 52.38
CA SER A 22 -24.82 -0.28 50.96
C SER A 22 -23.63 0.07 50.08
N ARG A 23 -22.40 -0.05 50.58
CA ARG A 23 -21.22 -0.04 49.68
C ARG A 23 -20.99 -1.45 49.20
N PRO A 24 -21.09 -1.71 47.89
CA PRO A 24 -20.79 -3.03 47.38
C PRO A 24 -19.31 -3.35 47.72
N PHE A 25 -19.12 -4.37 48.56
CA PHE A 25 -17.79 -4.90 48.90
C PHE A 25 -17.18 -5.50 47.62
N SER A 26 -16.42 -4.73 46.89
CA SER A 26 -15.67 -5.28 45.76
C SER A 26 -14.34 -5.84 46.28
N PRO A 27 -14.01 -7.10 45.98
CA PRO A 27 -12.71 -7.64 46.35
C PRO A 27 -11.58 -6.78 45.84
N GLN A 28 -10.53 -6.54 46.64
CA GLN A 28 -9.37 -5.71 46.23
C GLN A 28 -8.79 -6.14 44.89
N SER A 29 -8.82 -7.44 44.58
CA SER A 29 -8.39 -8.01 43.30
C SER A 29 -9.19 -7.48 42.10
N VAL A 30 -10.50 -7.27 42.26
CA VAL A 30 -11.37 -6.72 41.19
C VAL A 30 -11.08 -5.23 40.99
N VAL A 31 -10.87 -4.47 42.07
CA VAL A 31 -10.51 -3.04 41.97
C VAL A 31 -9.15 -2.86 41.30
N LEU A 32 -8.16 -3.69 41.65
CA LEU A 32 -6.83 -3.66 41.03
C LEU A 32 -6.88 -4.06 39.55
N LYS A 33 -7.75 -5.01 39.20
CA LYS A 33 -7.97 -5.38 37.80
C LYS A 33 -8.61 -4.25 37.02
N GLN A 34 -9.63 -3.63 37.55
CA GLN A 34 -10.29 -2.47 36.92
C GLN A 34 -9.34 -1.28 36.69
N ARG A 35 -8.45 -0.99 37.67
CA ARG A 35 -7.42 0.05 37.50
C ARG A 35 -6.44 -0.27 36.38
N ARG A 36 -5.91 -1.50 36.34
CA ARG A 36 -5.02 -1.94 35.26
C ARG A 36 -5.71 -1.90 33.91
N ASP A 37 -6.96 -2.36 33.83
CA ASP A 37 -7.72 -2.33 32.60
C ASP A 37 -8.00 -0.87 32.13
N ALA A 38 -8.24 0.05 33.07
CA ALA A 38 -8.39 1.47 32.76
C ALA A 38 -7.07 2.11 32.28
N GLU A 39 -5.94 1.79 32.90
CA GLU A 39 -4.61 2.26 32.47
C GLU A 39 -4.25 1.71 31.10
N LEU A 40 -4.51 0.43 30.84
CA LEU A 40 -4.29 -0.19 29.52
C LEU A 40 -5.18 0.44 28.44
N LYS A 41 -6.44 0.73 28.75
CA LYS A 41 -7.33 1.43 27.82
C LYS A 41 -6.83 2.85 27.52
N ALA A 42 -6.46 3.60 28.54
CA ALA A 42 -5.93 4.95 28.37
C ALA A 42 -4.62 4.98 27.56
N SER A 43 -3.74 4.01 27.79
CA SER A 43 -2.51 3.88 26.99
C SER A 43 -2.79 3.47 25.56
N ALA A 44 -3.74 2.56 25.33
CA ALA A 44 -4.16 2.14 23.99
C ALA A 44 -4.82 3.29 23.22
N GLU A 45 -5.66 4.11 23.87
CA GLU A 45 -6.28 5.29 23.27
C GLU A 45 -5.25 6.35 22.89
N LYS A 46 -4.24 6.61 23.73
CA LYS A 46 -3.12 7.51 23.39
C LYS A 46 -2.35 6.99 22.17
N LEU A 47 -1.95 5.72 22.18
CA LEU A 47 -1.26 5.10 21.05
C LEU A 47 -2.09 5.16 19.75
N ALA A 48 -3.39 4.93 19.84
CA ALA A 48 -4.28 5.05 18.69
C ALA A 48 -4.37 6.49 18.16
N ALA A 49 -4.41 7.48 19.05
CA ALA A 49 -4.40 8.89 18.66
C ALA A 49 -3.08 9.29 18.00
N ASP A 50 -1.94 8.85 18.54
CA ASP A 50 -0.61 9.10 17.97
C ASP A 50 -0.46 8.45 16.59
N ILE A 51 -0.93 7.23 16.42
CA ILE A 51 -0.94 6.53 15.12
C ILE A 51 -1.83 7.28 14.12
N LEU A 52 -2.99 7.76 14.53
CA LEU A 52 -3.88 8.53 13.65
C LEU A 52 -3.24 9.86 13.23
N ALA A 53 -2.57 10.55 14.14
CA ALA A 53 -1.85 11.79 13.84
C ALA A 53 -0.70 11.52 12.85
N ALA A 54 0.14 10.51 13.11
CA ALA A 54 1.21 10.11 12.22
C ALA A 54 0.71 9.68 10.82
N ASN A 55 -0.42 8.99 10.75
CA ASN A 55 -1.01 8.60 9.47
C ASN A 55 -1.55 9.79 8.68
N LYS A 56 -2.07 10.83 9.35
CA LYS A 56 -2.49 12.07 8.67
C LYS A 56 -1.31 12.78 8.02
N THR A 57 -0.22 12.98 8.75
CA THR A 57 0.98 13.64 8.21
C THR A 57 1.57 12.86 7.04
N LYS A 58 1.73 11.54 7.16
CA LYS A 58 2.16 10.67 6.06
C LYS A 58 1.26 10.79 4.83
N ARG A 59 -0.06 10.84 5.03
CA ARG A 59 -1.01 10.98 3.93
C ARG A 59 -0.86 12.32 3.20
N GLU A 60 -0.68 13.41 3.94
CA GLU A 60 -0.45 14.73 3.36
C GLU A 60 0.84 14.78 2.53
N GLU A 61 1.91 14.15 3.01
CA GLU A 61 3.17 14.02 2.28
C GLU A 61 3.00 13.22 0.98
N MET A 62 2.28 12.07 1.04
CA MET A 62 1.99 11.28 -0.15
C MET A 62 1.18 12.07 -1.18
N VAL A 63 0.17 12.83 -0.74
CA VAL A 63 -0.64 13.67 -1.65
C VAL A 63 0.23 14.72 -2.33
N LYS A 64 1.10 15.43 -1.59
CA LYS A 64 2.03 16.41 -2.15
C LYS A 64 2.96 15.79 -3.22
N ARG A 65 3.48 14.58 -2.96
CA ARG A 65 4.30 13.85 -3.95
C ARG A 65 3.49 13.49 -5.19
N CYS A 66 2.27 12.99 -5.03
CA CYS A 66 1.39 12.68 -6.17
C CYS A 66 1.14 13.92 -7.05
N GLU A 67 0.90 15.09 -6.45
CA GLU A 67 0.75 16.33 -7.17
C GLU A 67 2.02 16.76 -7.92
N GLN A 68 3.20 16.51 -7.33
CA GLN A 68 4.48 16.76 -8.01
C GLN A 68 4.64 15.84 -9.22
N TYR A 69 4.40 14.53 -9.07
CA TYR A 69 4.48 13.58 -10.18
C TYR A 69 3.54 13.93 -11.32
N GLU A 70 2.31 14.35 -11.02
CA GLU A 70 1.39 14.80 -12.06
C GLU A 70 1.90 16.03 -12.83
N LYS A 71 2.56 16.96 -12.15
CA LYS A 71 3.20 18.12 -12.81
C LYS A 71 4.37 17.69 -13.68
N GLU A 72 5.20 16.78 -13.19
CA GLU A 72 6.34 16.22 -13.92
C GLU A 72 5.90 15.50 -15.20
N TYR A 73 4.86 14.65 -15.13
CA TYR A 73 4.31 13.97 -16.31
C TYR A 73 3.78 14.96 -17.36
N LYS A 74 3.06 15.99 -16.92
CA LYS A 74 2.56 17.03 -17.83
C LYS A 74 3.70 17.84 -18.47
N GLN A 75 4.77 18.10 -17.72
CA GLN A 75 5.96 18.77 -18.24
C GLN A 75 6.69 17.89 -19.26
N MET A 76 6.91 16.62 -18.96
CA MET A 76 7.54 15.67 -19.89
C MET A 76 6.79 15.60 -21.24
N ASP A 77 5.46 15.50 -21.20
CA ASP A 77 4.64 15.49 -22.41
C ASP A 77 4.71 16.82 -23.17
N ALA A 78 4.67 17.95 -22.46
CA ALA A 78 4.78 19.28 -23.05
C ALA A 78 6.17 19.48 -23.71
N ASP A 79 7.23 19.05 -23.06
CA ASP A 79 8.61 19.14 -23.56
C ASP A 79 8.81 18.30 -24.84
N LEU A 80 8.23 17.09 -24.88
CA LEU A 80 8.25 16.25 -26.08
C LEU A 80 7.55 16.92 -27.25
N ILE A 81 6.38 17.51 -27.01
CA ILE A 81 5.62 18.24 -28.03
C ILE A 81 6.40 19.48 -28.50
N ALA A 82 7.02 20.21 -27.57
CA ALA A 82 7.83 21.39 -27.92
C ALA A 82 9.03 20.99 -28.79
N LYS A 83 9.78 19.96 -28.42
CA LYS A 83 10.92 19.46 -29.21
C LYS A 83 10.51 19.01 -30.61
N ARG A 84 9.38 18.33 -30.76
CA ARG A 84 8.85 17.92 -32.08
C ARG A 84 8.51 19.14 -32.92
N ARG A 85 7.89 20.18 -32.33
CA ARG A 85 7.55 21.43 -33.03
C ARG A 85 8.79 22.23 -33.45
N GLU A 86 9.79 22.31 -32.58
CA GLU A 86 11.07 22.96 -32.87
C GLU A 86 11.79 22.29 -34.04
N ALA A 87 11.90 20.95 -34.03
CA ALA A 87 12.49 20.19 -35.10
C ALA A 87 11.75 20.39 -36.44
N HIS A 88 10.40 20.38 -36.40
CA HIS A 88 9.60 20.63 -37.58
C HIS A 88 9.84 22.04 -38.15
N ASN A 89 9.91 23.08 -37.30
CA ASN A 89 10.15 24.44 -37.69
C ASN A 89 11.56 24.65 -38.29
N LYS A 90 12.53 23.86 -37.80
CA LYS A 90 13.91 23.87 -38.35
C LYS A 90 14.09 22.99 -39.59
N GLY A 91 13.08 22.21 -39.97
CA GLY A 91 13.17 21.22 -41.05
C GLY A 91 14.02 19.99 -40.68
N GLU A 92 14.25 19.74 -39.38
CA GLU A 92 15.01 18.62 -38.85
C GLU A 92 14.09 17.46 -38.48
N TYR A 93 14.67 16.23 -38.46
CA TYR A 93 13.94 15.06 -38.03
C TYR A 93 14.20 14.77 -36.53
N PHE A 94 13.14 14.74 -35.75
CA PHE A 94 13.23 14.44 -34.30
C PHE A 94 13.03 12.96 -34.06
N VAL A 95 14.03 12.31 -33.46
CA VAL A 95 13.96 10.92 -32.99
C VAL A 95 13.80 10.90 -31.49
N GLU A 96 12.74 10.27 -31.02
CA GLU A 96 12.52 10.06 -29.59
C GLU A 96 13.54 9.07 -29.02
N GLY A 97 13.92 9.23 -27.74
CA GLY A 97 14.77 8.29 -27.05
C GLY A 97 14.12 6.91 -26.95
N GLU A 98 14.89 5.84 -27.15
CA GLU A 98 14.40 4.47 -26.94
C GLU A 98 14.00 4.25 -25.48
N GLY A 99 12.82 3.67 -25.25
CA GLY A 99 12.39 3.25 -23.91
C GLY A 99 13.32 2.17 -23.34
N ARG A 100 13.67 2.32 -22.07
CA ARG A 100 14.50 1.34 -21.35
C ARG A 100 13.71 0.19 -20.77
N LEU A 101 12.41 0.36 -20.63
CA LEU A 101 11.47 -0.58 -20.04
C LEU A 101 10.45 -1.03 -21.08
N ALA A 102 10.18 -2.34 -21.15
CA ALA A 102 9.08 -2.90 -21.90
C ALA A 102 8.16 -3.71 -20.99
N ILE A 103 6.87 -3.65 -21.29
CA ILE A 103 5.90 -4.59 -20.75
C ILE A 103 5.79 -5.77 -21.71
N VAL A 104 5.83 -6.98 -21.17
CA VAL A 104 5.75 -8.23 -21.94
C VAL A 104 4.59 -9.04 -21.41
N VAL A 105 3.65 -9.39 -22.28
CA VAL A 105 2.45 -10.15 -21.94
C VAL A 105 2.42 -11.44 -22.74
N ARG A 106 2.21 -12.57 -22.09
CA ARG A 106 2.05 -13.84 -22.81
C ARG A 106 0.65 -13.96 -23.35
N ILE A 107 0.53 -14.21 -24.65
CA ILE A 107 -0.76 -14.33 -25.38
C ILE A 107 -1.09 -15.78 -25.79
N ARG A 108 -0.13 -16.69 -25.77
CA ARG A 108 -0.33 -18.09 -26.17
C ARG A 108 -0.20 -19.07 -25.01
N GLY A 109 -0.95 -20.16 -25.06
CA GLY A 109 -0.98 -21.21 -24.04
C GLY A 109 0.33 -21.99 -23.90
N ILE A 110 0.29 -23.06 -23.08
CA ILE A 110 1.48 -23.85 -22.70
C ILE A 110 1.70 -25.08 -23.62
N ASN A 111 0.71 -25.45 -24.41
CA ASN A 111 0.76 -26.65 -25.24
C ASN A 111 1.57 -26.40 -26.52
N GLN A 112 2.25 -27.46 -27.01
CA GLN A 112 2.99 -27.45 -28.27
C GLN A 112 4.04 -26.33 -28.39
N VAL A 113 4.74 -26.04 -27.30
CA VAL A 113 5.80 -25.01 -27.25
C VAL A 113 7.16 -25.71 -27.28
N SER A 114 8.07 -25.26 -28.16
CA SER A 114 9.43 -25.83 -28.25
C SER A 114 10.19 -25.67 -26.92
N PRO A 115 11.11 -26.59 -26.59
CA PRO A 115 11.84 -26.55 -25.32
C PRO A 115 12.63 -25.26 -25.12
N LYS A 116 13.23 -24.70 -26.17
CA LYS A 116 13.99 -23.44 -26.14
C LYS A 116 13.08 -22.27 -25.76
N VAL A 117 11.93 -22.14 -26.41
CA VAL A 117 10.92 -21.10 -26.13
C VAL A 117 10.35 -21.26 -24.73
N LYS A 118 10.02 -22.51 -24.32
CA LYS A 118 9.50 -22.82 -22.98
C LYS A 118 10.48 -22.34 -21.88
N LYS A 119 11.79 -22.61 -22.07
CA LYS A 119 12.80 -22.17 -21.11
C LYS A 119 12.93 -20.66 -21.05
N THR A 120 12.92 -19.98 -22.20
CA THR A 120 12.96 -18.50 -22.25
C THR A 120 11.76 -17.88 -21.58
N LEU A 121 10.55 -18.40 -21.81
CA LEU A 121 9.34 -17.94 -21.13
C LEU A 121 9.41 -18.18 -19.60
N GLN A 122 10.02 -19.26 -19.15
CA GLN A 122 10.26 -19.53 -17.73
C GLN A 122 11.25 -18.51 -17.11
N LEU A 123 12.30 -18.17 -17.82
CA LEU A 123 13.27 -17.13 -17.38
C LEU A 123 12.62 -15.76 -17.28
N LEU A 124 11.73 -15.41 -18.20
CA LEU A 124 10.90 -14.20 -18.15
C LEU A 124 9.74 -14.28 -17.13
N ARG A 125 9.58 -15.40 -16.41
CA ARG A 125 8.48 -15.66 -15.47
C ARG A 125 7.09 -15.67 -16.08
N LEU A 126 6.96 -15.86 -17.38
CA LEU A 126 5.71 -15.94 -18.14
C LEU A 126 5.24 -17.39 -18.28
N ARG A 127 4.84 -18.02 -17.17
CA ARG A 127 4.47 -19.45 -17.15
C ARG A 127 3.11 -19.73 -17.73
N GLN A 128 2.16 -18.81 -17.58
CA GLN A 128 0.77 -18.96 -17.99
C GLN A 128 0.37 -17.85 -18.97
N ILE A 129 -0.71 -18.09 -19.72
CA ILE A 129 -1.35 -17.08 -20.56
C ILE A 129 -1.80 -15.88 -19.73
N HIS A 130 -1.77 -14.68 -20.28
CA HIS A 130 -2.08 -13.40 -19.64
C HIS A 130 -1.20 -13.00 -18.46
N ASN A 131 -0.09 -13.70 -18.22
CA ASN A 131 0.93 -13.18 -17.31
C ASN A 131 1.68 -12.03 -17.99
N ALA A 132 1.87 -10.95 -17.25
CA ALA A 132 2.62 -9.79 -17.68
C ALA A 132 3.82 -9.55 -16.76
N VAL A 133 4.91 -9.08 -17.31
CA VAL A 133 6.15 -8.75 -16.59
C VAL A 133 6.77 -7.50 -17.20
N PHE A 134 7.33 -6.64 -16.36
CA PHE A 134 8.19 -5.56 -16.81
C PHE A 134 9.60 -6.07 -17.02
N VAL A 135 10.17 -5.76 -18.17
CA VAL A 135 11.49 -6.22 -18.58
C VAL A 135 12.35 -5.02 -18.96
N ARG A 136 13.52 -4.90 -18.36
CA ARG A 136 14.51 -3.91 -18.77
C ARG A 136 15.13 -4.35 -20.10
N LEU A 137 15.12 -3.45 -21.09
CA LEU A 137 15.64 -3.73 -22.43
C LEU A 137 17.16 -3.61 -22.45
N ASN A 138 17.81 -4.74 -22.60
CA ASN A 138 19.25 -4.90 -22.86
C ASN A 138 19.42 -5.76 -24.10
N LYS A 139 20.63 -5.83 -24.67
CA LYS A 139 20.94 -6.70 -25.81
C LYS A 139 20.51 -8.16 -25.57
N ALA A 140 20.83 -8.71 -24.40
CA ALA A 140 20.43 -10.07 -24.01
C ALA A 140 18.92 -10.27 -23.93
N THR A 141 18.20 -9.32 -23.31
CA THR A 141 16.73 -9.41 -23.19
C THR A 141 16.04 -9.19 -24.53
N LYS A 142 16.56 -8.33 -25.41
CA LYS A 142 16.06 -8.15 -26.78
C LYS A 142 16.16 -9.47 -27.57
N GLU A 143 17.29 -10.20 -27.47
CA GLU A 143 17.45 -11.52 -28.11
C GLU A 143 16.51 -12.58 -27.51
N MET A 144 16.29 -12.54 -26.18
CA MET A 144 15.30 -13.43 -25.55
C MET A 144 13.88 -13.15 -26.05
N LEU A 145 13.50 -11.88 -26.21
CA LEU A 145 12.18 -11.48 -26.74
C LEU A 145 12.01 -11.93 -28.18
N ARG A 146 13.05 -11.82 -29.02
CA ARG A 146 13.03 -12.31 -30.40
C ARG A 146 12.75 -13.83 -30.50
N ILE A 147 13.30 -14.63 -29.57
CA ILE A 147 13.05 -16.09 -29.53
C ILE A 147 11.58 -16.41 -29.24
N VAL A 148 10.92 -15.61 -28.41
CA VAL A 148 9.55 -15.86 -27.94
C VAL A 148 8.50 -14.98 -28.59
N GLU A 149 8.88 -14.18 -29.59
CA GLU A 149 8.03 -13.20 -30.27
C GLU A 149 6.63 -13.72 -30.65
N PRO A 150 6.48 -14.92 -31.25
CA PRO A 150 5.15 -15.43 -31.63
C PRO A 150 4.24 -15.80 -30.44
N TYR A 151 4.77 -15.81 -29.22
CA TYR A 151 4.06 -16.22 -28.00
C TYR A 151 3.74 -15.07 -27.07
N ILE A 152 4.24 -13.88 -27.37
CA ILE A 152 4.17 -12.71 -26.50
C ILE A 152 3.67 -11.49 -27.28
N ALA A 153 3.12 -10.54 -26.56
CA ALA A 153 2.99 -9.16 -27.01
C ALA A 153 3.88 -8.28 -26.11
N TYR A 154 4.70 -7.42 -26.70
CA TYR A 154 5.55 -6.53 -25.93
C TYR A 154 5.61 -5.15 -26.55
N GLY A 155 5.90 -4.16 -25.72
CA GLY A 155 6.01 -2.77 -26.16
C GLY A 155 6.29 -1.84 -24.98
N TYR A 156 6.43 -0.56 -25.28
CA TYR A 156 6.63 0.47 -24.27
C TYR A 156 5.32 0.77 -23.55
N PRO A 157 5.28 0.71 -22.23
CA PRO A 157 4.06 0.98 -21.48
C PRO A 157 3.78 2.48 -21.35
N ASN A 158 2.53 2.89 -21.53
CA ASN A 158 2.07 4.22 -21.18
C ASN A 158 1.82 4.30 -19.66
N LEU A 159 1.86 5.51 -19.08
CA LEU A 159 1.53 5.76 -17.67
C LEU A 159 0.19 5.14 -17.27
N LYS A 160 -0.86 5.29 -18.10
CA LYS A 160 -2.17 4.68 -17.88
C LYS A 160 -2.11 3.15 -17.79
N THR A 161 -1.28 2.52 -18.63
CA THR A 161 -1.12 1.06 -18.65
C THR A 161 -0.41 0.58 -17.38
N VAL A 162 0.68 1.25 -16.98
CA VAL A 162 1.40 0.94 -15.73
C VAL A 162 0.47 1.07 -14.53
N ARG A 163 -0.21 2.19 -14.41
CA ARG A 163 -1.16 2.46 -13.33
C ARG A 163 -2.26 1.39 -13.27
N SER A 164 -2.92 1.12 -14.38
CA SER A 164 -4.00 0.12 -14.44
C SER A 164 -3.52 -1.29 -14.10
N LEU A 165 -2.32 -1.66 -14.53
CA LEU A 165 -1.75 -2.98 -14.26
C LEU A 165 -1.47 -3.16 -12.77
N ILE A 166 -0.83 -2.18 -12.14
CA ILE A 166 -0.45 -2.24 -10.72
C ILE A 166 -1.72 -2.24 -9.84
N TYR A 167 -2.67 -1.35 -10.09
CA TYR A 167 -3.90 -1.28 -9.32
C TYR A 167 -4.78 -2.53 -9.45
N LYS A 168 -4.87 -3.12 -10.64
CA LYS A 168 -5.76 -4.28 -10.89
C LYS A 168 -5.10 -5.61 -10.61
N ARG A 169 -3.81 -5.75 -10.87
CA ARG A 169 -3.07 -7.02 -10.82
C ARG A 169 -1.71 -6.92 -10.13
N GLY A 170 -1.51 -5.89 -9.32
CA GLY A 170 -0.28 -5.72 -8.55
C GLY A 170 -0.18 -6.74 -7.41
N TYR A 171 0.95 -7.43 -7.33
CA TYR A 171 1.29 -8.34 -6.24
C TYR A 171 2.68 -8.02 -5.71
N ALA A 172 2.81 -8.02 -4.40
CA ALA A 172 4.09 -7.89 -3.70
C ALA A 172 4.55 -9.23 -3.15
N LYS A 173 5.86 -9.39 -3.00
CA LYS A 173 6.45 -10.54 -2.31
C LYS A 173 6.74 -10.15 -0.87
N LEU A 174 5.88 -10.60 0.05
CA LEU A 174 6.03 -10.42 1.50
C LEU A 174 6.36 -11.77 2.13
N ASN A 175 7.45 -11.86 2.91
CA ASN A 175 7.85 -13.08 3.61
C ASN A 175 7.82 -14.34 2.71
N ASN A 176 8.35 -14.22 1.47
CA ASN A 176 8.29 -15.26 0.43
C ASN A 176 6.89 -15.66 -0.06
N GLN A 177 5.84 -15.00 0.37
CA GLN A 177 4.47 -15.19 -0.10
C GLN A 177 4.07 -14.12 -1.12
N ARG A 178 3.23 -14.50 -2.08
CA ARG A 178 2.66 -13.59 -3.07
C ARG A 178 1.37 -12.99 -2.49
N VAL A 179 1.40 -11.71 -2.14
CA VAL A 179 0.28 -10.98 -1.54
C VAL A 179 -0.20 -9.89 -2.49
N PRO A 180 -1.52 -9.70 -2.72
CA PRO A 180 -2.01 -8.59 -3.52
C PRO A 180 -1.71 -7.26 -2.81
N ILE A 181 -1.40 -6.23 -3.59
CA ILE A 181 -1.15 -4.88 -3.06
C ILE A 181 -2.50 -4.24 -2.76
N THR A 182 -2.89 -4.21 -1.50
CA THR A 182 -4.15 -3.63 -1.03
C THR A 182 -3.96 -2.34 -0.25
N CYS A 183 -2.81 -2.16 0.41
CA CYS A 183 -2.52 -0.98 1.22
C CYS A 183 -1.07 -0.52 1.04
N ASN A 184 -0.83 0.78 1.29
CA ASN A 184 0.49 1.38 1.17
C ASN A 184 1.49 0.84 2.21
N GLU A 185 1.02 0.40 3.38
CA GLU A 185 1.89 -0.19 4.40
C GLU A 185 2.66 -1.43 3.91
N GLN A 186 2.08 -2.20 3.00
CA GLN A 186 2.75 -3.35 2.40
C GLN A 186 3.94 -2.92 1.53
N ILE A 187 3.80 -1.81 0.82
CA ILE A 187 4.86 -1.21 0.01
C ILE A 187 5.94 -0.64 0.92
N GLU A 188 5.55 0.14 1.93
CA GLU A 188 6.47 0.72 2.93
C GLU A 188 7.33 -0.33 3.61
N LYS A 189 6.76 -1.48 4.00
CA LYS A 189 7.51 -2.59 4.62
C LYS A 189 8.59 -3.19 3.73
N VAL A 190 8.35 -3.26 2.42
CA VAL A 190 9.27 -3.91 1.46
C VAL A 190 10.21 -2.90 0.83
N LEU A 191 9.69 -1.76 0.39
CA LEU A 191 10.37 -0.78 -0.44
C LEU A 191 10.67 0.54 0.28
N GLY A 192 10.26 0.70 1.53
CA GLY A 192 10.50 1.90 2.32
C GLY A 192 11.97 2.30 2.43
N LYS A 193 12.89 1.32 2.37
CA LYS A 193 14.35 1.55 2.33
C LYS A 193 14.81 2.33 1.09
N PHE A 194 14.04 2.30 0.02
CA PHE A 194 14.31 3.00 -1.23
C PHE A 194 13.52 4.30 -1.36
N GLY A 195 12.80 4.72 -0.31
CA GLY A 195 11.99 5.94 -0.33
C GLY A 195 10.61 5.80 -0.99
N ILE A 196 10.21 4.56 -1.31
CA ILE A 196 8.92 4.24 -1.93
C ILE A 196 7.93 3.88 -0.82
N PHE A 197 6.93 4.74 -0.60
CA PHE A 197 5.95 4.58 0.49
C PHE A 197 4.52 4.37 -0.03
N SER A 198 4.26 4.75 -1.28
CA SER A 198 2.93 4.67 -1.88
C SER A 198 2.91 3.88 -3.19
N VAL A 199 1.71 3.52 -3.64
CA VAL A 199 1.52 2.91 -4.96
C VAL A 199 1.91 3.87 -6.07
N GLU A 200 1.66 5.17 -5.89
CA GLU A 200 2.03 6.19 -6.90
C GLU A 200 3.54 6.39 -6.99
N ASP A 201 4.28 6.34 -5.87
CA ASP A 201 5.75 6.34 -5.90
C ASP A 201 6.27 5.13 -6.69
N LEU A 202 5.65 3.94 -6.47
CA LEU A 202 6.01 2.74 -7.23
C LEU A 202 5.75 2.88 -8.73
N ILE A 203 4.64 3.51 -9.12
CA ILE A 203 4.30 3.78 -10.51
C ILE A 203 5.31 4.74 -11.12
N HIS A 204 5.70 5.77 -10.38
CA HIS A 204 6.69 6.77 -10.81
C HIS A 204 8.07 6.14 -11.07
N GLU A 205 8.51 5.24 -10.19
CA GLU A 205 9.79 4.53 -10.36
C GLU A 205 9.79 3.52 -11.52
N ILE A 206 8.63 3.03 -11.92
CA ILE A 206 8.51 2.11 -13.06
C ILE A 206 8.42 2.86 -14.39
N TYR A 207 7.76 4.01 -14.42
CA TYR A 207 7.51 4.81 -15.63
C TYR A 207 8.68 5.70 -15.97
#